data_4a6d27ba7059e30236b6638657260abb
#
_entry.id   4a6d27ba7059e30236b6638657260abb
#
_cell.length_a   1.000
_cell.length_b   1.000
_cell.length_c   1.000
_cell.angle_alpha   90.00
_cell.angle_beta   90.00
_cell.angle_gamma   90.00
#
_symmetry.space_group_name_H-M   'P 1'
#
loop_
_entity.id
_entity.type
_entity.pdbx_description
1 polymer ?
#
loop_
_entity_poly.entity_id
_entity_poly.type
_entity_poly.pdbx_seq_one_letter_code
_entity_poly.pdbx_strand_id
1 'polypeptide(L)'
;QMPILRDPAPPPSCDVLIIESTYGDRLHEEAGEALTHKAQQLVAHAKIHRSKIIVPAFALGRTQDLVMRIKQLVAEGRIDPLPIYIDSPLASKVTDVFRKHPECYDEETFRTFTSEGDPFAARYIRYVSSPEESKRLNEMKGPCVIIASSGMCEGGRVVHHLKHGIQDEANIIAIVGFQAEHTLGRRLVEGWDVVPIFGIPTPRRAQVVVFNGLSAHADRNDLLAYVRAISPAPQQVFVVHGEEKQALSLGAAIQTEHPGMAVVVPAKDSIYEI
;
A
#
# COMPACT_ATOMS: atom_id res chain seq x y z
N GLN A 1 -8.70 -9.39 -7.40
CA GLN A 1 -8.18 -8.91 -8.69
C GLN A 1 -7.00 -7.96 -8.42
N MET A 2 -5.85 -8.24 -9.05
CA MET A 2 -4.65 -7.41 -8.94
C MET A 2 -4.83 -6.16 -9.82
N PRO A 3 -4.57 -4.95 -9.32
CA PRO A 3 -4.52 -3.78 -10.19
C PRO A 3 -3.26 -3.83 -11.07
N ILE A 4 -3.35 -3.34 -12.30
CA ILE A 4 -2.27 -3.23 -13.29
C ILE A 4 -1.84 -4.58 -13.90
N LEU A 5 -1.60 -5.59 -13.06
CA LEU A 5 -1.04 -6.87 -13.47
C LEU A 5 -2.14 -7.91 -13.63
N ARG A 6 -1.90 -8.90 -14.50
CA ARG A 6 -2.79 -10.06 -14.61
C ARG A 6 -2.91 -10.77 -13.25
N ASP A 7 -4.09 -11.32 -13.01
CA ASP A 7 -4.31 -12.14 -11.84
C ASP A 7 -3.32 -13.32 -11.79
N PRO A 8 -2.91 -13.76 -10.59
CA PRO A 8 -1.98 -14.86 -10.45
C PRO A 8 -2.57 -16.17 -11.02
N ALA A 9 -1.69 -17.04 -11.53
CA ALA A 9 -2.09 -18.37 -11.92
C ALA A 9 -2.67 -19.14 -10.71
N PRO A 10 -3.56 -20.11 -10.94
CA PRO A 10 -4.02 -21.01 -9.88
C PRO A 10 -2.84 -21.65 -9.15
N PRO A 11 -2.93 -21.85 -7.84
CA PRO A 11 -1.84 -22.47 -7.08
C PRO A 11 -1.58 -23.91 -7.57
N PRO A 12 -0.32 -24.33 -7.70
CA PRO A 12 0.00 -25.72 -7.98
C PRO A 12 -0.35 -26.61 -6.78
N SER A 13 -0.47 -27.92 -7.00
CA SER A 13 -0.52 -28.90 -5.91
C SER A 13 0.80 -28.89 -5.12
N CYS A 14 0.70 -29.04 -3.81
CA CYS A 14 1.86 -29.13 -2.93
C CYS A 14 1.52 -29.96 -1.68
N ASP A 15 2.54 -30.59 -1.09
CA ASP A 15 2.38 -31.32 0.17
C ASP A 15 2.42 -30.37 1.36
N VAL A 16 3.21 -29.29 1.26
CA VAL A 16 3.40 -28.26 2.29
C VAL A 16 3.17 -26.89 1.69
N LEU A 17 2.33 -26.09 2.38
CA LEU A 17 2.06 -24.69 2.04
C LEU A 17 2.63 -23.78 3.11
N ILE A 18 3.33 -22.74 2.72
CA ILE A 18 3.67 -21.59 3.57
C ILE A 18 2.86 -20.40 3.08
N ILE A 19 2.01 -19.83 3.95
CA ILE A 19 1.07 -18.76 3.57
C ILE A 19 1.20 -17.56 4.51
N GLU A 20 1.07 -16.36 3.96
CA GLU A 20 1.01 -15.13 4.74
C GLU A 20 -0.29 -15.00 5.53
N SER A 21 -0.32 -14.10 6.51
CA SER A 21 -1.49 -13.90 7.36
C SER A 21 -1.71 -12.45 7.81
N THR A 22 -1.20 -11.49 7.05
CA THR A 22 -1.26 -10.05 7.40
C THR A 22 -2.69 -9.56 7.69
N TYR A 23 -3.68 -10.02 6.94
CA TYR A 23 -5.10 -9.76 7.16
C TYR A 23 -5.89 -11.03 7.50
N GLY A 24 -5.28 -11.98 8.17
CA GLY A 24 -5.91 -13.27 8.51
C GLY A 24 -7.14 -13.20 9.42
N ASP A 25 -7.38 -12.06 10.05
CA ASP A 25 -8.50 -11.82 10.96
C ASP A 25 -9.61 -10.92 10.39
N ARG A 26 -9.44 -10.34 9.18
CA ARG A 26 -10.35 -9.31 8.65
C ARG A 26 -10.44 -9.30 7.14
N LEU A 27 -11.45 -8.59 6.64
CA LEU A 27 -11.66 -8.30 5.22
C LEU A 27 -11.21 -6.88 4.89
N HIS A 28 -10.98 -6.62 3.61
CA HIS A 28 -10.83 -5.26 3.11
C HIS A 28 -12.20 -4.56 3.09
N GLU A 29 -12.39 -3.60 4.00
CA GLU A 29 -13.70 -2.96 4.23
C GLU A 29 -14.07 -1.90 3.19
N GLU A 30 -13.07 -1.33 2.49
CA GLU A 30 -13.30 -0.21 1.60
C GLU A 30 -13.00 -0.60 0.14
N ALA A 31 -13.97 -0.45 -0.73
CA ALA A 31 -13.80 -0.62 -2.17
C ALA A 31 -14.60 0.44 -2.96
N GLY A 32 -14.15 0.72 -4.18
CA GLY A 32 -14.90 1.50 -5.16
C GLY A 32 -15.26 2.92 -4.70
N GLU A 33 -16.56 3.20 -4.53
CA GLU A 33 -17.08 4.54 -4.26
C GLU A 33 -16.60 5.14 -2.92
N ALA A 34 -16.45 4.34 -1.87
CA ALA A 34 -15.98 4.85 -0.57
C ALA A 34 -14.54 5.40 -0.66
N LEU A 35 -13.65 4.69 -1.36
CA LEU A 35 -12.28 5.15 -1.62
C LEU A 35 -12.27 6.41 -2.48
N THR A 36 -13.12 6.47 -3.51
CA THR A 36 -13.25 7.63 -4.40
C THR A 36 -13.72 8.85 -3.61
N HIS A 37 -14.76 8.72 -2.80
CA HIS A 37 -15.28 9.81 -1.98
C HIS A 37 -14.22 10.33 -0.99
N LYS A 38 -13.47 9.43 -0.37
CA LYS A 38 -12.36 9.79 0.52
C LYS A 38 -11.26 10.56 -0.24
N ALA A 39 -10.89 10.11 -1.45
CA ALA A 39 -9.94 10.83 -2.31
C ALA A 39 -10.44 12.23 -2.69
N GLN A 40 -11.71 12.38 -3.04
CA GLN A 40 -12.35 13.69 -3.31
C GLN A 40 -12.22 14.64 -2.13
N GLN A 41 -12.53 14.15 -0.91
CA GLN A 41 -12.40 14.95 0.31
C GLN A 41 -10.96 15.43 0.55
N LEU A 42 -9.97 14.55 0.35
CA LEU A 42 -8.56 14.91 0.51
C LEU A 42 -8.12 15.97 -0.51
N VAL A 43 -8.49 15.81 -1.78
CA VAL A 43 -8.18 16.76 -2.84
C VAL A 43 -8.84 18.12 -2.57
N ALA A 44 -10.12 18.14 -2.19
CA ALA A 44 -10.85 19.36 -1.84
C ALA A 44 -10.19 20.07 -0.63
N HIS A 45 -9.88 19.34 0.44
CA HIS A 45 -9.18 19.88 1.60
C HIS A 45 -7.83 20.50 1.21
N ALA A 46 -7.02 19.76 0.44
CA ALA A 46 -5.70 20.24 0.03
C ALA A 46 -5.79 21.53 -0.80
N LYS A 47 -6.80 21.66 -1.67
CA LYS A 47 -7.03 22.88 -2.46
C LYS A 47 -7.45 24.07 -1.58
N ILE A 48 -8.40 23.85 -0.66
CA ILE A 48 -8.92 24.91 0.23
C ILE A 48 -7.82 25.45 1.14
N HIS A 49 -7.06 24.55 1.76
CA HIS A 49 -6.04 24.90 2.76
C HIS A 49 -4.64 25.10 2.16
N ARG A 50 -4.48 24.91 0.84
CA ARG A 50 -3.19 24.96 0.14
C ARG A 50 -2.15 24.05 0.79
N SER A 51 -2.56 22.86 1.17
CA SER A 51 -1.79 21.92 1.97
C SER A 51 -1.19 20.78 1.16
N LYS A 52 -0.34 19.99 1.79
CA LYS A 52 0.29 18.79 1.22
C LYS A 52 -0.47 17.54 1.66
N ILE A 53 -0.63 16.59 0.74
CA ILE A 53 -1.02 15.23 1.04
C ILE A 53 0.26 14.39 0.95
N ILE A 54 0.77 13.92 2.10
CA ILE A 54 1.96 13.08 2.18
C ILE A 54 1.49 11.62 2.21
N VAL A 55 1.95 10.82 1.24
CA VAL A 55 1.52 9.44 1.05
C VAL A 55 2.73 8.51 1.20
N PRO A 56 2.91 7.87 2.35
CA PRO A 56 3.88 6.79 2.50
C PRO A 56 3.49 5.62 1.61
N ALA A 57 4.36 5.20 0.70
CA ALA A 57 4.08 4.11 -0.22
C ALA A 57 5.33 3.26 -0.49
N PHE A 58 5.13 1.96 -0.68
CA PHE A 58 6.19 1.09 -1.16
C PHE A 58 6.54 1.44 -2.61
N ALA A 59 7.82 1.33 -2.93
CA ALA A 59 8.35 1.67 -4.26
C ALA A 59 7.85 0.73 -5.35
N LEU A 60 7.61 -0.54 -4.99
CA LEU A 60 7.08 -1.58 -5.88
C LEU A 60 5.57 -1.78 -5.64
N GLY A 61 4.81 -1.79 -6.70
CA GLY A 61 3.38 -2.08 -6.74
C GLY A 61 2.54 -0.89 -6.26
N ARG A 62 2.60 -0.53 -4.98
CA ARG A 62 1.73 0.48 -4.38
C ARG A 62 1.86 1.87 -5.01
N THR A 63 3.06 2.32 -5.31
CA THR A 63 3.26 3.62 -5.98
C THR A 63 2.62 3.63 -7.36
N GLN A 64 2.79 2.56 -8.15
CA GLN A 64 2.24 2.44 -9.50
C GLN A 64 0.71 2.38 -9.47
N ASP A 65 0.13 1.59 -8.56
CA ASP A 65 -1.32 1.50 -8.35
C ASP A 65 -1.94 2.86 -8.00
N LEU A 66 -1.35 3.58 -7.04
CA LEU A 66 -1.81 4.92 -6.68
C LEU A 66 -1.78 5.90 -7.85
N VAL A 67 -0.70 5.90 -8.63
CA VAL A 67 -0.55 6.77 -9.80
C VAL A 67 -1.64 6.49 -10.82
N MET A 68 -1.90 5.21 -11.14
CA MET A 68 -2.96 4.82 -12.08
C MET A 68 -4.34 5.22 -11.56
N ARG A 69 -4.68 4.88 -10.33
CA ARG A 69 -5.98 5.20 -9.74
C ARG A 69 -6.25 6.70 -9.70
N ILE A 70 -5.25 7.51 -9.32
CA ILE A 70 -5.40 8.96 -9.32
C ILE A 70 -5.59 9.47 -10.76
N LYS A 71 -4.81 8.96 -11.73
CA LYS A 71 -4.94 9.32 -13.14
C LYS A 71 -6.35 8.98 -13.67
N GLN A 72 -6.87 7.80 -13.36
CA GLN A 72 -8.21 7.36 -13.71
C GLN A 72 -9.28 8.31 -13.13
N LEU A 73 -9.22 8.60 -11.82
CA LEU A 73 -10.19 9.50 -11.17
C LEU A 73 -10.15 10.92 -11.74
N VAL A 74 -8.98 11.39 -12.15
CA VAL A 74 -8.85 12.69 -12.85
C VAL A 74 -9.46 12.62 -14.25
N ALA A 75 -9.22 11.56 -15.01
CA ALA A 75 -9.77 11.37 -16.35
C ALA A 75 -11.30 11.26 -16.33
N GLU A 76 -11.87 10.61 -15.32
CA GLU A 76 -13.31 10.50 -15.07
C GLU A 76 -13.94 11.80 -14.53
N GLY A 77 -13.14 12.84 -14.27
CA GLY A 77 -13.62 14.09 -13.66
C GLY A 77 -14.09 13.95 -12.21
N ARG A 78 -13.69 12.84 -11.53
CA ARG A 78 -14.08 12.55 -10.14
C ARG A 78 -13.27 13.36 -9.14
N ILE A 79 -12.02 13.68 -9.46
CA ILE A 79 -11.14 14.56 -8.70
C ILE A 79 -10.46 15.56 -9.60
N ASP A 80 -10.16 16.75 -9.06
CA ASP A 80 -9.35 17.73 -9.77
C ASP A 80 -7.86 17.34 -9.77
N PRO A 81 -7.12 17.57 -10.85
CA PRO A 81 -5.69 17.33 -10.88
C PRO A 81 -4.95 18.23 -9.89
N LEU A 82 -4.10 17.63 -9.08
CA LEU A 82 -3.10 18.29 -8.24
C LEU A 82 -1.70 17.92 -8.74
N PRO A 83 -0.68 18.76 -8.53
CA PRO A 83 0.71 18.35 -8.72
C PRO A 83 1.02 17.12 -7.85
N ILE A 84 1.52 16.06 -8.48
CA ILE A 84 1.91 14.81 -7.82
C ILE A 84 3.41 14.64 -7.98
N TYR A 85 4.09 14.45 -6.87
CA TYR A 85 5.53 14.20 -6.84
C TYR A 85 5.79 12.78 -6.33
N ILE A 86 6.40 11.96 -7.20
CA ILE A 86 6.87 10.63 -6.82
C ILE A 86 8.30 10.77 -6.33
N ASP A 87 8.45 10.96 -5.01
CA ASP A 87 9.75 11.23 -4.40
C ASP A 87 10.40 9.94 -3.86
N SER A 88 10.71 9.06 -4.78
CA SER A 88 11.41 7.80 -4.53
C SER A 88 12.21 7.37 -5.77
N PRO A 89 13.56 7.44 -5.74
CA PRO A 89 14.39 6.97 -6.85
C PRO A 89 14.15 5.49 -7.19
N LEU A 90 13.87 4.65 -6.17
CA LEU A 90 13.55 3.26 -6.40
C LEU A 90 12.20 3.10 -7.11
N ALA A 91 11.18 3.86 -6.69
CA ALA A 91 9.87 3.82 -7.35
C ALA A 91 9.95 4.25 -8.81
N SER A 92 10.77 5.25 -9.13
CA SER A 92 11.02 5.67 -10.52
C SER A 92 11.61 4.53 -11.35
N LYS A 93 12.65 3.85 -10.84
CA LYS A 93 13.28 2.70 -11.51
C LYS A 93 12.32 1.53 -11.68
N VAL A 94 11.52 1.25 -10.65
CA VAL A 94 10.49 0.19 -10.71
C VAL A 94 9.43 0.54 -11.75
N THR A 95 8.97 1.79 -11.80
CA THR A 95 8.02 2.24 -12.83
C THR A 95 8.59 2.07 -14.24
N ASP A 96 9.90 2.29 -14.44
CA ASP A 96 10.55 2.03 -15.73
C ASP A 96 10.56 0.53 -16.09
N VAL A 97 10.60 -0.37 -15.09
CA VAL A 97 10.41 -1.82 -15.34
C VAL A 97 8.98 -2.11 -15.78
N PHE A 98 7.97 -1.56 -15.10
CA PHE A 98 6.57 -1.70 -15.52
C PHE A 98 6.38 -1.27 -16.97
N ARG A 99 6.91 -0.10 -17.36
CA ARG A 99 6.83 0.41 -18.74
C ARG A 99 7.43 -0.53 -19.80
N LYS A 100 8.46 -1.28 -19.43
CA LYS A 100 9.17 -2.22 -20.32
C LYS A 100 8.48 -3.57 -20.45
N HIS A 101 7.51 -3.88 -19.58
CA HIS A 101 6.85 -5.18 -19.51
C HIS A 101 5.33 -5.07 -19.61
N PRO A 102 4.79 -4.43 -20.68
CA PRO A 102 3.35 -4.32 -20.87
C PRO A 102 2.66 -5.68 -21.08
N GLU A 103 3.42 -6.71 -21.46
CA GLU A 103 2.93 -8.10 -21.56
C GLU A 103 2.46 -8.68 -20.22
N CYS A 104 2.84 -8.06 -19.10
CA CYS A 104 2.39 -8.46 -17.76
C CYS A 104 1.10 -7.77 -17.32
N TYR A 105 0.65 -6.75 -18.06
CA TYR A 105 -0.55 -5.99 -17.70
C TYR A 105 -1.81 -6.84 -17.81
N ASP A 106 -2.81 -6.51 -16.99
CA ASP A 106 -4.17 -6.96 -17.21
C ASP A 106 -4.75 -6.35 -18.50
N GLU A 107 -5.91 -6.85 -18.93
CA GLU A 107 -6.49 -6.44 -20.20
C GLU A 107 -6.89 -4.96 -20.22
N GLU A 108 -7.34 -4.41 -19.11
CA GLU A 108 -7.75 -3.01 -18.98
C GLU A 108 -6.53 -2.08 -19.05
N THR A 109 -5.48 -2.38 -18.28
CA THR A 109 -4.24 -1.61 -18.28
C THR A 109 -3.54 -1.69 -19.63
N PHE A 110 -3.53 -2.87 -20.28
CA PHE A 110 -2.95 -3.04 -21.61
C PHE A 110 -3.70 -2.23 -22.67
N ARG A 111 -5.04 -2.20 -22.62
CA ARG A 111 -5.86 -1.34 -23.49
C ARG A 111 -5.53 0.14 -23.27
N THR A 112 -5.47 0.61 -22.04
CA THR A 112 -5.11 2.00 -21.72
C THR A 112 -3.69 2.33 -22.23
N PHE A 113 -2.73 1.42 -22.03
CA PHE A 113 -1.36 1.60 -22.53
C PHE A 113 -1.29 1.74 -24.05
N THR A 114 -2.06 0.95 -24.78
CA THR A 114 -2.06 0.95 -26.25
C THR A 114 -2.85 2.11 -26.87
N SER A 115 -3.91 2.60 -26.21
CA SER A 115 -4.77 3.65 -26.72
C SER A 115 -4.42 5.05 -26.23
N GLU A 116 -3.96 5.19 -24.97
CA GLU A 116 -3.72 6.47 -24.32
C GLU A 116 -2.23 6.72 -24.01
N GLY A 117 -1.38 5.70 -24.19
CA GLY A 117 0.05 5.75 -23.89
C GLY A 117 0.37 5.40 -22.43
N ASP A 118 1.48 5.92 -21.92
CA ASP A 118 2.03 5.56 -20.60
C ASP A 118 1.02 5.75 -19.45
N PRO A 119 0.58 4.66 -18.78
CA PRO A 119 -0.37 4.74 -17.69
C PRO A 119 0.20 5.45 -16.45
N PHE A 120 1.52 5.58 -16.34
CA PHE A 120 2.20 6.20 -15.21
C PHE A 120 2.65 7.65 -15.46
N ALA A 121 2.28 8.24 -16.60
CA ALA A 121 2.60 9.60 -16.95
C ALA A 121 1.36 10.48 -17.10
N ALA A 122 1.44 11.72 -16.61
CA ALA A 122 0.50 12.79 -16.88
C ALA A 122 1.22 14.14 -16.63
N ARG A 123 0.71 15.23 -17.23
CA ARG A 123 1.32 16.58 -17.08
C ARG A 123 1.46 17.06 -15.63
N TYR A 124 0.64 16.52 -14.72
CA TYR A 124 0.65 16.85 -13.30
C TYR A 124 1.44 15.85 -12.45
N ILE A 125 2.07 14.81 -13.03
CA ILE A 125 2.89 13.81 -12.34
C ILE A 125 4.36 14.09 -12.62
N ARG A 126 5.17 14.15 -11.57
CA ARG A 126 6.61 14.37 -11.66
C ARG A 126 7.37 13.35 -10.82
N TYR A 127 8.32 12.66 -11.43
CA TYR A 127 9.26 11.77 -10.75
C TYR A 127 10.48 12.57 -10.30
N VAL A 128 10.75 12.53 -8.99
CA VAL A 128 11.83 13.30 -8.35
C VAL A 128 13.05 12.41 -8.17
N SER A 129 14.14 12.74 -8.83
CA SER A 129 15.36 11.92 -8.81
C SER A 129 16.41 12.44 -7.82
N SER A 130 16.61 13.75 -7.74
CA SER A 130 17.71 14.34 -6.97
C SER A 130 17.31 14.64 -5.52
N PRO A 131 18.29 14.61 -4.58
CA PRO A 131 18.07 15.06 -3.20
C PRO A 131 17.71 16.55 -3.11
N GLU A 132 18.23 17.37 -4.01
CA GLU A 132 17.99 18.82 -4.06
C GLU A 132 16.53 19.12 -4.42
N GLU A 133 15.97 18.41 -5.40
CA GLU A 133 14.55 18.50 -5.73
C GLU A 133 13.67 18.04 -4.56
N SER A 134 14.02 16.93 -3.92
CA SER A 134 13.32 16.41 -2.74
C SER A 134 13.28 17.42 -1.59
N LYS A 135 14.40 18.10 -1.31
CA LYS A 135 14.48 19.17 -0.29
C LYS A 135 13.55 20.34 -0.62
N ARG A 136 13.49 20.76 -1.90
CA ARG A 136 12.58 21.85 -2.32
C ARG A 136 11.11 21.52 -2.09
N LEU A 137 10.70 20.25 -2.19
CA LEU A 137 9.33 19.83 -1.86
C LEU A 137 8.99 20.10 -0.38
N ASN A 138 9.96 20.03 0.53
CA ASN A 138 9.71 20.34 1.93
C ASN A 138 9.40 21.83 2.15
N GLU A 139 10.00 22.71 1.38
CA GLU A 139 9.85 24.17 1.45
C GLU A 139 8.62 24.67 0.66
N MET A 140 8.20 23.90 -0.34
CA MET A 140 7.07 24.26 -1.20
C MET A 140 5.76 24.27 -0.41
N LYS A 141 4.89 25.24 -0.71
CA LYS A 141 3.50 25.25 -0.23
C LYS A 141 2.63 24.42 -1.17
N GLY A 142 1.61 23.74 -0.64
CA GLY A 142 0.63 23.03 -1.44
C GLY A 142 -0.27 23.97 -2.30
N PRO A 143 -1.28 23.44 -2.98
CA PRO A 143 -1.74 22.04 -2.88
C PRO A 143 -0.87 21.09 -3.72
N CYS A 144 -0.49 19.96 -3.15
CA CYS A 144 0.19 18.91 -3.89
C CYS A 144 0.08 17.54 -3.16
N VAL A 145 0.35 16.48 -3.90
CA VAL A 145 0.50 15.11 -3.37
C VAL A 145 1.98 14.74 -3.45
N ILE A 146 2.54 14.21 -2.37
CA ILE A 146 3.91 13.68 -2.32
C ILE A 146 3.83 12.20 -1.96
N ILE A 147 4.13 11.34 -2.93
CA ILE A 147 4.21 9.89 -2.75
C ILE A 147 5.68 9.53 -2.55
N ALA A 148 6.03 8.99 -1.38
CA ALA A 148 7.41 8.73 -1.03
C ALA A 148 7.57 7.41 -0.26
N SER A 149 8.71 6.73 -0.43
CA SER A 149 9.05 5.51 0.29
C SER A 149 9.82 5.83 1.59
N SER A 150 9.69 5.01 2.61
CA SER A 150 9.07 3.69 2.71
C SER A 150 7.59 3.76 3.11
N GLY A 151 6.84 2.68 2.78
CA GLY A 151 5.41 2.61 3.07
C GLY A 151 5.05 2.53 4.55
N MET A 152 5.97 2.15 5.44
CA MET A 152 5.78 2.07 6.89
C MET A 152 6.45 3.22 7.67
N CYS A 153 6.95 4.23 6.96
CA CYS A 153 7.59 5.42 7.52
C CYS A 153 8.89 5.17 8.33
N GLU A 154 9.53 4.00 8.19
CA GLU A 154 10.73 3.65 8.96
C GLU A 154 12.04 4.17 8.33
N GLY A 155 11.99 4.64 7.10
CA GLY A 155 13.16 5.15 6.39
C GLY A 155 12.79 5.82 5.08
N GLY A 156 13.81 6.24 4.33
CA GLY A 156 13.62 6.88 3.04
C GLY A 156 13.16 8.32 3.11
N ARG A 157 12.80 8.86 1.96
CA ARG A 157 12.45 10.29 1.80
C ARG A 157 11.16 10.68 2.52
N VAL A 158 10.24 9.74 2.71
CA VAL A 158 8.98 9.98 3.43
C VAL A 158 9.20 10.51 4.85
N VAL A 159 10.23 10.01 5.56
CA VAL A 159 10.52 10.45 6.94
C VAL A 159 10.96 11.91 6.96
N HIS A 160 11.66 12.38 5.91
CA HIS A 160 12.00 13.80 5.76
C HIS A 160 10.76 14.65 5.49
N HIS A 161 9.82 14.19 4.63
CA HIS A 161 8.56 14.89 4.41
C HIS A 161 7.70 14.95 5.67
N LEU A 162 7.67 13.88 6.46
CA LEU A 162 6.99 13.85 7.76
C LEU A 162 7.65 14.85 8.74
N LYS A 163 8.98 14.87 8.81
CA LYS A 163 9.71 15.84 9.67
C LYS A 163 9.30 17.29 9.40
N HIS A 164 9.11 17.64 8.14
CA HIS A 164 8.79 19.02 7.73
C HIS A 164 7.28 19.31 7.64
N GLY A 165 6.44 18.28 7.58
CA GLY A 165 5.01 18.45 7.31
C GLY A 165 4.06 18.04 8.44
N ILE A 166 4.50 17.20 9.39
CA ILE A 166 3.62 16.59 10.39
C ILE A 166 3.06 17.58 11.43
N GLN A 167 3.75 18.69 11.64
CA GLN A 167 3.34 19.72 12.62
C GLN A 167 2.40 20.78 12.03
N ASP A 168 2.18 20.75 10.72
CA ASP A 168 1.23 21.64 10.06
C ASP A 168 -0.15 20.97 10.03
N GLU A 169 -1.11 21.57 10.72
CA GLU A 169 -2.49 21.07 10.86
C GLU A 169 -3.27 21.06 9.54
N ALA A 170 -2.85 21.85 8.56
CA ALA A 170 -3.45 21.84 7.24
C ALA A 170 -3.05 20.62 6.41
N ASN A 171 -1.90 20.00 6.70
CA ASN A 171 -1.39 18.86 5.95
C ASN A 171 -2.13 17.56 6.30
N ILE A 172 -2.13 16.64 5.34
CA ILE A 172 -2.70 15.30 5.49
C ILE A 172 -1.61 14.25 5.28
N ILE A 173 -1.62 13.23 6.14
CA ILE A 173 -0.84 12.01 5.97
C ILE A 173 -1.82 10.92 5.54
N ALA A 174 -1.72 10.45 4.29
CA ALA A 174 -2.62 9.43 3.74
C ALA A 174 -1.92 8.06 3.76
N ILE A 175 -2.30 7.21 4.70
CA ILE A 175 -1.77 5.84 4.84
C ILE A 175 -2.52 4.91 3.88
N VAL A 176 -1.81 4.22 3.02
CA VAL A 176 -2.37 3.42 1.90
C VAL A 176 -2.00 1.93 1.96
N GLY A 177 -1.81 1.39 3.14
CA GLY A 177 -1.45 -0.01 3.33
C GLY A 177 -1.29 -0.38 4.78
N PHE A 178 -1.06 -1.66 5.03
CA PHE A 178 -0.80 -2.18 6.37
C PHE A 178 0.41 -1.50 7.02
N GLN A 179 0.31 -1.27 8.32
CA GLN A 179 1.39 -0.72 9.15
C GLN A 179 1.71 -1.73 10.25
N ALA A 180 2.90 -2.31 10.19
CA ALA A 180 3.36 -3.30 11.15
C ALA A 180 3.56 -2.67 12.56
N GLU A 181 3.39 -3.48 13.59
CA GLU A 181 3.67 -3.08 14.97
C GLU A 181 5.06 -2.43 15.11
N HIS A 182 5.17 -1.50 16.03
CA HIS A 182 6.39 -0.75 16.35
C HIS A 182 6.88 0.24 15.29
N THR A 183 6.26 0.31 14.09
CA THR A 183 6.64 1.28 13.06
C THR A 183 6.10 2.68 13.34
N LEU A 184 6.74 3.71 12.75
CA LEU A 184 6.21 5.08 12.79
C LEU A 184 4.84 5.16 12.11
N GLY A 185 4.65 4.46 11.00
CA GLY A 185 3.36 4.42 10.31
C GLY A 185 2.25 3.86 11.19
N ARG A 186 2.53 2.82 12.01
CA ARG A 186 1.56 2.26 12.96
C ARG A 186 1.18 3.27 14.04
N ARG A 187 2.12 3.98 14.62
CA ARG A 187 1.87 5.04 15.61
C ARG A 187 0.99 6.16 15.04
N LEU A 188 1.18 6.51 13.76
CA LEU A 188 0.33 7.48 13.07
C LEU A 188 -1.11 6.98 12.93
N VAL A 189 -1.30 5.71 12.53
CA VAL A 189 -2.63 5.07 12.41
C VAL A 189 -3.32 4.96 13.77
N GLU A 190 -2.58 4.66 14.84
CA GLU A 190 -3.08 4.59 16.21
C GLU A 190 -3.39 5.97 16.82
N GLY A 191 -3.06 7.05 16.10
CA GLY A 191 -3.42 8.40 16.50
C GLY A 191 -2.52 9.01 17.58
N TRP A 192 -1.27 8.56 17.72
CA TRP A 192 -0.34 9.14 18.70
C TRP A 192 -0.15 10.64 18.46
N ASP A 193 -0.26 11.45 19.52
CA ASP A 193 -0.09 12.90 19.46
C ASP A 193 1.36 13.32 19.30
N VAL A 194 2.30 12.50 19.78
CA VAL A 194 3.74 12.71 19.66
C VAL A 194 4.39 11.45 19.14
N VAL A 195 5.11 11.57 18.03
CA VAL A 195 5.79 10.44 17.37
C VAL A 195 7.29 10.71 17.20
N PRO A 196 8.15 9.69 17.29
CA PRO A 196 9.60 9.87 17.10
C PRO A 196 9.92 9.96 15.61
N ILE A 197 10.42 11.10 15.16
CA ILE A 197 10.97 11.27 13.81
C ILE A 197 12.47 11.44 13.92
N PHE A 198 13.24 10.53 13.32
CA PHE A 198 14.70 10.44 13.54
C PHE A 198 15.08 10.41 15.02
N GLY A 199 14.29 9.71 15.84
CA GLY A 199 14.49 9.62 17.29
C GLY A 199 14.08 10.86 18.11
N ILE A 200 13.61 11.92 17.45
CA ILE A 200 13.20 13.17 18.11
C ILE A 200 11.69 13.17 18.32
N PRO A 201 11.18 13.28 19.55
CA PRO A 201 9.75 13.43 19.82
C PRO A 201 9.18 14.64 19.07
N THR A 202 8.24 14.39 18.18
CA THR A 202 7.67 15.41 17.27
C THR A 202 6.15 15.44 17.42
N PRO A 203 5.54 16.57 17.77
CA PRO A 203 4.08 16.72 17.84
C PRO A 203 3.45 16.47 16.47
N ARG A 204 2.41 15.61 16.43
CA ARG A 204 1.58 15.39 15.26
C ARG A 204 0.36 16.32 15.31
N ARG A 205 0.26 17.26 14.37
CA ARG A 205 -0.91 18.11 14.17
C ARG A 205 -1.62 17.81 12.86
N ALA A 206 -0.88 17.30 11.85
CA ALA A 206 -1.43 16.85 10.58
C ALA A 206 -2.51 15.78 10.78
N GLN A 207 -3.55 15.85 9.97
CA GLN A 207 -4.59 14.83 9.93
C GLN A 207 -4.01 13.52 9.35
N VAL A 208 -4.36 12.38 9.96
CA VAL A 208 -4.03 11.05 9.42
C VAL A 208 -5.30 10.44 8.85
N VAL A 209 -5.25 10.03 7.59
CA VAL A 209 -6.35 9.36 6.87
C VAL A 209 -5.87 8.01 6.39
N VAL A 210 -6.60 6.95 6.71
CA VAL A 210 -6.24 5.57 6.33
C VAL A 210 -7.15 5.08 5.21
N PHE A 211 -6.54 4.46 4.20
CA PHE A 211 -7.22 3.81 3.07
C PHE A 211 -7.04 2.30 3.19
N ASN A 212 -7.97 1.62 3.85
CA ASN A 212 -7.88 0.18 4.15
C ASN A 212 -7.98 -0.69 2.89
N GLY A 213 -8.77 -0.29 1.90
CA GLY A 213 -8.99 -1.03 0.66
C GLY A 213 -7.84 -0.98 -0.36
N LEU A 214 -6.71 -0.31 -0.02
CA LEU A 214 -5.54 -0.22 -0.90
C LEU A 214 -4.38 -1.12 -0.44
N SER A 215 -4.61 -2.18 0.33
CA SER A 215 -3.55 -3.12 0.69
C SER A 215 -3.13 -4.01 -0.50
N ALA A 216 -1.84 -4.39 -0.54
CA ALA A 216 -1.35 -5.38 -1.50
C ALA A 216 -1.45 -6.81 -0.95
N HIS A 217 -1.67 -6.96 0.34
CA HIS A 217 -1.87 -8.26 0.98
C HIS A 217 -3.31 -8.75 0.73
N ALA A 218 -3.45 -10.04 0.58
CA ALA A 218 -4.75 -10.71 0.49
C ALA A 218 -5.52 -10.55 1.81
N ASP A 219 -6.84 -10.41 1.74
CA ASP A 219 -7.67 -10.46 2.91
C ASP A 219 -7.98 -11.91 3.35
N ARG A 220 -8.69 -12.07 4.46
CA ARG A 220 -9.00 -13.40 4.99
C ARG A 220 -9.70 -14.30 3.96
N ASN A 221 -10.65 -13.77 3.19
CA ASN A 221 -11.39 -14.54 2.22
C ASN A 221 -10.52 -14.95 1.03
N ASP A 222 -9.63 -14.07 0.58
CA ASP A 222 -8.67 -14.35 -0.49
C ASP A 222 -7.68 -15.44 -0.07
N LEU A 223 -7.15 -15.35 1.17
CA LEU A 223 -6.24 -16.34 1.73
C LEU A 223 -6.90 -17.73 1.84
N LEU A 224 -8.15 -17.80 2.33
CA LEU A 224 -8.90 -19.05 2.41
C LEU A 224 -9.25 -19.58 1.00
N ALA A 225 -9.61 -18.72 0.06
CA ALA A 225 -9.87 -19.09 -1.33
C ALA A 225 -8.61 -19.68 -1.99
N TYR A 226 -7.43 -19.12 -1.71
CA TYR A 226 -6.17 -19.66 -2.20
C TYR A 226 -5.91 -21.08 -1.68
N VAL A 227 -6.11 -21.32 -0.37
CA VAL A 227 -5.96 -22.69 0.21
C VAL A 227 -6.93 -23.68 -0.42
N ARG A 228 -8.21 -23.29 -0.59
CA ARG A 228 -9.25 -24.14 -1.22
C ARG A 228 -8.93 -24.50 -2.68
N ALA A 229 -8.21 -23.62 -3.38
CA ALA A 229 -7.87 -23.83 -4.80
C ALA A 229 -6.74 -24.84 -5.01
N ILE A 230 -6.00 -25.24 -3.97
CA ILE A 230 -4.94 -26.23 -4.06
C ILE A 230 -5.56 -27.64 -4.09
N SER A 231 -5.32 -28.41 -5.13
CA SER A 231 -5.85 -29.76 -5.29
C SER A 231 -4.78 -30.74 -5.81
N PRO A 232 -4.52 -31.88 -5.12
CA PRO A 232 -5.07 -32.25 -3.79
C PRO A 232 -4.67 -31.25 -2.70
N ALA A 233 -5.46 -31.20 -1.63
CA ALA A 233 -5.19 -30.30 -0.50
C ALA A 233 -3.84 -30.60 0.15
N PRO A 234 -3.09 -29.59 0.61
CA PRO A 234 -1.82 -29.77 1.32
C PRO A 234 -1.99 -30.63 2.58
N GLN A 235 -0.98 -31.41 2.91
CA GLN A 235 -0.96 -32.15 4.16
C GLN A 235 -0.67 -31.25 5.35
N GLN A 236 0.17 -30.21 5.12
CA GLN A 236 0.61 -29.29 6.15
C GLN A 236 0.62 -27.85 5.66
N VAL A 237 0.19 -26.92 6.52
CA VAL A 237 0.20 -25.47 6.26
C VAL A 237 0.90 -24.74 7.40
N PHE A 238 1.90 -23.93 7.03
CA PHE A 238 2.55 -22.98 7.94
C PHE A 238 1.99 -21.58 7.70
N VAL A 239 1.36 -21.00 8.72
CA VAL A 239 0.80 -19.66 8.69
C VAL A 239 1.83 -18.67 9.26
N VAL A 240 2.37 -17.79 8.41
CA VAL A 240 3.49 -16.91 8.71
C VAL A 240 3.20 -15.46 8.32
N HIS A 241 4.16 -14.56 8.50
CA HIS A 241 4.14 -13.17 8.01
C HIS A 241 2.87 -12.39 8.41
N GLY A 242 2.41 -12.55 9.64
CA GLY A 242 1.34 -11.77 10.27
C GLY A 242 1.66 -11.53 11.75
N GLU A 243 0.96 -10.60 12.35
CA GLU A 243 0.96 -10.46 13.81
C GLU A 243 0.30 -11.71 14.42
N GLU A 244 0.63 -12.05 15.65
CA GLU A 244 0.19 -13.30 16.30
C GLU A 244 -1.33 -13.52 16.22
N LYS A 245 -2.10 -12.49 16.51
CA LYS A 245 -3.57 -12.55 16.47
C LYS A 245 -4.11 -12.92 15.09
N GLN A 246 -3.57 -12.31 14.03
CA GLN A 246 -3.96 -12.54 12.64
C GLN A 246 -3.58 -13.95 12.21
N ALA A 247 -2.37 -14.38 12.54
CA ALA A 247 -1.89 -15.72 12.20
C ALA A 247 -2.73 -16.83 12.89
N LEU A 248 -3.01 -16.68 14.18
CA LEU A 248 -3.86 -17.61 14.92
C LEU A 248 -5.29 -17.65 14.37
N SER A 249 -5.86 -16.47 14.00
CA SER A 249 -7.21 -16.39 13.42
C SER A 249 -7.30 -17.11 12.07
N LEU A 250 -6.33 -16.90 11.19
CA LEU A 250 -6.26 -17.58 9.89
C LEU A 250 -6.04 -19.09 10.07
N GLY A 251 -5.11 -19.47 10.95
CA GLY A 251 -4.84 -20.88 11.25
C GLY A 251 -6.08 -21.63 11.75
N ALA A 252 -6.84 -21.03 12.67
CA ALA A 252 -8.09 -21.59 13.16
C ALA A 252 -9.15 -21.73 12.05
N ALA A 253 -9.23 -20.74 11.14
CA ALA A 253 -10.17 -20.80 10.02
C ALA A 253 -9.79 -21.91 9.02
N ILE A 254 -8.52 -22.07 8.67
CA ILE A 254 -8.03 -23.14 7.80
C ILE A 254 -8.31 -24.50 8.45
N GLN A 255 -8.01 -24.67 9.74
CA GLN A 255 -8.25 -25.93 10.48
C GLN A 255 -9.73 -26.30 10.51
N THR A 256 -10.62 -25.31 10.60
CA THR A 256 -12.07 -25.52 10.60
C THR A 256 -12.57 -26.02 9.23
N GLU A 257 -12.07 -25.43 8.15
CA GLU A 257 -12.44 -25.81 6.78
C GLU A 257 -11.81 -27.13 6.32
N HIS A 258 -10.63 -27.44 6.86
CA HIS A 258 -9.84 -28.62 6.50
C HIS A 258 -9.39 -29.39 7.74
N PRO A 259 -10.29 -30.15 8.42
CA PRO A 259 -9.96 -30.82 9.69
C PRO A 259 -8.81 -31.82 9.62
N GLY A 260 -8.54 -32.38 8.43
CA GLY A 260 -7.45 -33.33 8.21
C GLY A 260 -6.09 -32.72 7.91
N MET A 261 -6.00 -31.40 7.78
CA MET A 261 -4.78 -30.68 7.45
C MET A 261 -4.02 -30.31 8.74
N ALA A 262 -2.69 -30.51 8.73
CA ALA A 262 -1.85 -30.05 9.84
C ALA A 262 -1.58 -28.55 9.71
N VAL A 263 -2.20 -27.72 10.55
CA VAL A 263 -2.03 -26.26 10.53
C VAL A 263 -1.11 -25.82 11.66
N VAL A 264 -0.03 -25.12 11.32
CA VAL A 264 0.99 -24.67 12.27
C VAL A 264 1.15 -23.16 12.16
N VAL A 265 1.07 -22.46 13.29
CA VAL A 265 1.51 -21.07 13.45
C VAL A 265 2.86 -21.12 14.16
N PRO A 266 4.00 -21.00 13.43
CA PRO A 266 5.31 -21.24 14.00
C PRO A 266 5.71 -20.10 14.94
N ALA A 267 6.30 -20.45 16.09
CA ALA A 267 6.97 -19.47 16.91
C ALA A 267 8.29 -19.03 16.24
N LYS A 268 8.75 -17.85 16.57
CA LYS A 268 10.03 -17.34 16.05
C LYS A 268 11.16 -18.33 16.40
N ASP A 269 12.05 -18.57 15.46
CA ASP A 269 13.22 -19.43 15.57
C ASP A 269 12.91 -20.94 15.79
N SER A 270 11.67 -21.37 15.59
CA SER A 270 11.30 -22.78 15.61
C SER A 270 11.77 -23.54 14.38
N ILE A 271 12.13 -24.80 14.56
CA ILE A 271 12.54 -25.73 13.48
C ILE A 271 11.47 -26.82 13.37
N TYR A 272 11.04 -27.08 12.15
CA TYR A 272 10.08 -28.14 11.84
C TYR A 272 10.70 -29.09 10.82
N GLU A 273 10.48 -30.38 11.01
CA GLU A 273 10.75 -31.41 10.00
C GLU A 273 9.54 -31.49 9.08
N ILE A 274 9.78 -31.59 7.77
CA ILE A 274 8.77 -31.62 6.70
C ILE A 274 8.83 -32.97 5.98
#